data_04535385d2ff04b9a9016d9a11360f8b
#
_entry.id   04535385d2ff04b9a9016d9a11360f8b
#
_cell.length_a   1.000
_cell.length_b   1.000
_cell.length_c   1.000
_cell.angle_alpha   90.00
_cell.angle_beta   90.00
_cell.angle_gamma   90.00
#
_symmetry.space_group_name_H-M   'P 1'
#
loop_
_entity.id
_entity.type
_entity.pdbx_description
1 polymer ?
#
loop_
_entity_poly.entity_id
_entity_poly.type
_entity_poly.pdbx_seq_one_letter_code
_entity_poly.pdbx_strand_id
1 'polypeptide(L)'
;MFDVPYNADPAQVRPVPGAATALARLRDAGIPLALVSNQSGVARGLLTMAQVEEVNHRLEELGGPLGPWLVCPHAPDDGCGCRKPAPGLVLAAAAALGVDPGECVVIGDIGADMGAARAAGARGILVPTPVTLAEEILEAAEVADTLDDAVDLLVGPSAAVDLLVGDR
;
A
#
# COMPACT_ATOMS: atom_id res chain seq x y z
N MET A 1 -4.90 -2.97 4.50
CA MET A 1 -5.98 -3.84 5.02
C MET A 1 -5.45 -4.67 6.17
N PHE A 2 -6.30 -5.25 7.00
CA PHE A 2 -5.84 -6.22 7.98
C PHE A 2 -5.27 -7.46 7.29
N ASP A 3 -4.16 -7.98 7.83
CA ASP A 3 -3.47 -9.13 7.24
C ASP A 3 -4.31 -10.41 7.40
N VAL A 4 -4.60 -11.06 6.28
CA VAL A 4 -5.17 -12.41 6.21
C VAL A 4 -4.25 -13.21 5.31
N PRO A 5 -3.42 -14.09 5.87
CA PRO A 5 -2.46 -14.86 5.07
C PRO A 5 -3.15 -15.61 3.93
N TYR A 6 -2.64 -15.43 2.71
CA TYR A 6 -3.16 -16.07 1.49
C TYR A 6 -4.68 -15.91 1.30
N ASN A 7 -5.19 -14.69 1.51
CA ASN A 7 -6.61 -14.42 1.37
C ASN A 7 -7.10 -14.69 -0.07
N ALA A 8 -7.96 -15.68 -0.20
CA ALA A 8 -8.65 -16.06 -1.44
C ALA A 8 -10.12 -15.63 -1.48
N ASP A 9 -10.62 -15.02 -0.38
CA ASP A 9 -12.04 -14.68 -0.21
C ASP A 9 -12.23 -13.16 -0.09
N PRO A 10 -12.81 -12.50 -1.10
CA PRO A 10 -13.11 -11.07 -1.05
C PRO A 10 -13.95 -10.64 0.17
N ALA A 11 -14.79 -11.55 0.69
CA ALA A 11 -15.61 -11.26 1.88
C ALA A 11 -14.79 -11.07 3.16
N GLN A 12 -13.53 -11.52 3.17
CA GLN A 12 -12.62 -11.34 4.30
C GLN A 12 -11.82 -10.02 4.24
N VAL A 13 -11.92 -9.26 3.16
CA VAL A 13 -11.23 -7.97 3.04
C VAL A 13 -11.80 -6.99 4.07
N ARG A 14 -10.92 -6.48 4.92
CA ARG A 14 -11.24 -5.44 5.91
C ARG A 14 -10.24 -4.30 5.74
N PRO A 15 -10.68 -3.12 5.27
CA PRO A 15 -9.82 -1.93 5.24
C PRO A 15 -9.40 -1.56 6.66
N VAL A 16 -8.21 -0.98 6.80
CA VAL A 16 -7.84 -0.30 8.04
C VAL A 16 -8.75 0.92 8.24
N PRO A 17 -8.99 1.34 9.50
CA PRO A 17 -9.78 2.53 9.77
C PRO A 17 -9.27 3.74 8.98
N GLY A 18 -10.17 4.53 8.43
CA GLY A 18 -9.82 5.73 7.66
C GLY A 18 -9.29 5.51 6.24
N ALA A 19 -9.04 4.26 5.80
CA ALA A 19 -8.42 3.99 4.50
C ALA A 19 -9.16 4.62 3.31
N ALA A 20 -10.49 4.51 3.27
CA ALA A 20 -11.28 5.07 2.17
C ALA A 20 -11.15 6.61 2.11
N THR A 21 -11.18 7.28 3.26
CA THR A 21 -11.01 8.74 3.36
C THR A 21 -9.60 9.17 2.95
N ALA A 22 -8.57 8.49 3.46
CA ALA A 22 -7.18 8.76 3.13
C ALA A 22 -6.92 8.63 1.61
N LEU A 23 -7.40 7.54 1.00
CA LEU A 23 -7.29 7.32 -0.44
C LEU A 23 -8.09 8.34 -1.27
N ALA A 24 -9.26 8.77 -0.79
CA ALA A 24 -10.04 9.82 -1.44
C ALA A 24 -9.26 11.15 -1.44
N ARG A 25 -8.64 11.53 -0.33
CA ARG A 25 -7.81 12.75 -0.22
C ARG A 25 -6.65 12.76 -1.23
N LEU A 26 -5.97 11.63 -1.43
CA LEU A 26 -4.92 11.53 -2.44
C LEU A 26 -5.48 11.75 -3.84
N ARG A 27 -6.62 11.11 -4.18
CA ARG A 27 -7.27 11.30 -5.48
C ARG A 27 -7.74 12.74 -5.70
N ASP A 28 -8.34 13.36 -4.68
CA ASP A 28 -8.80 14.75 -4.73
C ASP A 28 -7.64 15.74 -4.92
N ALA A 29 -6.47 15.41 -4.41
CA ALA A 29 -5.23 16.14 -4.65
C ALA A 29 -4.60 15.85 -6.03
N GLY A 30 -5.21 15.00 -6.86
CA GLY A 30 -4.71 14.63 -8.18
C GLY A 30 -3.51 13.69 -8.16
N ILE A 31 -3.22 13.04 -7.04
CA ILE A 31 -2.11 12.08 -6.91
C ILE A 31 -2.55 10.74 -7.49
N PRO A 32 -1.89 10.24 -8.57
CA PRO A 32 -2.21 8.95 -9.12
C PRO A 32 -1.79 7.81 -8.18
N LEU A 33 -2.59 6.76 -8.14
CA LEU A 33 -2.40 5.62 -7.23
C LEU A 33 -2.04 4.36 -8.02
N ALA A 34 -1.29 3.45 -7.39
CA ALA A 34 -1.07 2.09 -7.85
C ALA A 34 -1.01 1.14 -6.65
N LEU A 35 -1.47 -0.09 -6.83
CA LEU A 35 -1.34 -1.15 -5.83
C LEU A 35 -0.17 -2.07 -6.19
N VAL A 36 0.77 -2.26 -5.27
CA VAL A 36 1.90 -3.17 -5.42
C VAL A 36 1.88 -4.26 -4.35
N SER A 37 1.84 -5.54 -4.73
CA SER A 37 1.65 -6.64 -3.79
C SER A 37 2.51 -7.86 -4.07
N ASN A 38 3.08 -8.46 -3.02
CA ASN A 38 3.72 -9.78 -3.06
C ASN A 38 2.68 -10.87 -2.76
N GLN A 39 2.40 -11.74 -3.72
CA GLN A 39 1.40 -12.81 -3.61
C GLN A 39 2.03 -14.20 -3.78
N SER A 40 2.95 -14.56 -2.89
CA SER A 40 3.66 -15.84 -2.96
C SER A 40 2.76 -17.09 -2.83
N GLY A 41 1.52 -16.92 -2.39
CA GLY A 41 0.50 -17.97 -2.41
C GLY A 41 0.23 -18.52 -3.81
N VAL A 42 0.43 -17.70 -4.85
CA VAL A 42 0.26 -18.12 -6.24
C VAL A 42 1.33 -19.16 -6.63
N ALA A 43 2.62 -18.85 -6.41
CA ALA A 43 3.70 -19.82 -6.67
C ALA A 43 3.57 -21.09 -5.84
N ARG A 44 2.98 -21.01 -4.66
CA ARG A 44 2.74 -22.15 -3.75
C ARG A 44 1.49 -22.96 -4.10
N GLY A 45 0.69 -22.54 -5.09
CA GLY A 45 -0.58 -23.18 -5.45
C GLY A 45 -1.68 -23.00 -4.40
N LEU A 46 -1.53 -22.05 -3.48
CA LEU A 46 -2.53 -21.72 -2.45
C LEU A 46 -3.54 -20.69 -2.93
N LEU A 47 -3.19 -19.92 -3.95
CA LEU A 47 -4.00 -18.91 -4.59
C LEU A 47 -3.92 -19.03 -6.12
N THR A 48 -4.95 -18.62 -6.80
CA THR A 48 -4.91 -18.32 -8.24
C THR A 48 -4.80 -16.81 -8.46
N MET A 49 -4.29 -16.39 -9.62
CA MET A 49 -4.30 -14.96 -9.99
C MET A 49 -5.72 -14.39 -10.02
N ALA A 50 -6.71 -15.16 -10.48
CA ALA A 50 -8.11 -14.74 -10.48
C ALA A 50 -8.62 -14.42 -9.06
N GLN A 51 -8.27 -15.23 -8.06
CA GLN A 51 -8.62 -14.93 -6.66
C GLN A 51 -7.92 -13.66 -6.15
N VAL A 52 -6.67 -13.43 -6.53
CA VAL A 52 -5.96 -12.17 -6.19
C VAL A 52 -6.68 -10.98 -6.83
N GLU A 53 -7.11 -11.09 -8.08
CA GLU A 53 -7.86 -10.05 -8.79
C GLU A 53 -9.22 -9.76 -8.11
N GLU A 54 -9.95 -10.80 -7.71
CA GLU A 54 -11.22 -10.64 -6.98
C GLU A 54 -11.04 -9.91 -5.64
N VAL A 55 -9.96 -10.22 -4.90
CA VAL A 55 -9.61 -9.52 -3.66
C VAL A 55 -9.25 -8.06 -3.93
N ASN A 56 -8.48 -7.77 -4.99
CA ASN A 56 -8.13 -6.41 -5.38
C ASN A 56 -9.37 -5.60 -5.83
N HIS A 57 -10.28 -6.20 -6.60
CA HIS A 57 -11.57 -5.57 -6.92
C HIS A 57 -12.34 -5.21 -5.65
N ARG A 58 -12.34 -6.10 -4.66
CA ARG A 58 -13.00 -5.81 -3.38
C ARG A 58 -12.34 -4.65 -2.62
N LEU A 59 -11.02 -4.51 -2.71
CA LEU A 59 -10.31 -3.35 -2.15
C LEU A 59 -10.78 -2.05 -2.81
N GLU A 60 -10.92 -2.03 -4.15
CA GLU A 60 -11.41 -0.86 -4.88
C GLU A 60 -12.88 -0.54 -4.59
N GLU A 61 -13.74 -1.55 -4.41
CA GLU A 61 -15.13 -1.32 -3.98
C GLU A 61 -15.20 -0.60 -2.63
N LEU A 62 -14.27 -0.91 -1.72
CA LEU A 62 -14.24 -0.36 -0.36
C LEU A 62 -13.47 0.95 -0.25
N GLY A 63 -12.43 1.15 -1.05
CA GLY A 63 -11.52 2.29 -0.97
C GLY A 63 -11.57 3.24 -2.16
N GLY A 64 -12.34 2.91 -3.21
CA GLY A 64 -12.32 3.60 -4.51
C GLY A 64 -11.17 3.16 -5.40
N PRO A 65 -11.08 3.67 -6.63
CA PRO A 65 -10.08 3.25 -7.61
C PRO A 65 -8.64 3.36 -7.08
N LEU A 66 -7.85 2.29 -7.27
CA LEU A 66 -6.45 2.20 -6.85
C LEU A 66 -5.46 2.27 -8.03
N GLY A 67 -5.96 2.47 -9.26
CA GLY A 67 -5.12 2.47 -10.46
C GLY A 67 -4.59 1.09 -10.83
N PRO A 68 -3.41 0.97 -11.48
CA PRO A 68 -2.88 -0.32 -11.90
C PRO A 68 -2.51 -1.20 -10.70
N TRP A 69 -2.78 -2.50 -10.84
CA TRP A 69 -2.40 -3.52 -9.85
C TRP A 69 -1.17 -4.28 -10.33
N LEU A 70 -0.07 -4.14 -9.60
CA LEU A 70 1.19 -4.79 -9.88
C LEU A 70 1.40 -5.90 -8.85
N VAL A 71 1.34 -7.14 -9.28
CA VAL A 71 1.40 -8.31 -8.38
C VAL A 71 2.66 -9.13 -8.71
N CYS A 72 3.42 -9.48 -7.67
CA CYS A 72 4.48 -10.47 -7.78
C CYS A 72 3.93 -11.83 -7.32
N PRO A 73 3.76 -12.82 -8.22
CA PRO A 73 3.25 -14.14 -7.87
C PRO A 73 4.33 -15.10 -7.36
N HIS A 74 5.60 -14.70 -7.37
CA HIS A 74 6.75 -15.58 -7.13
C HIS A 74 6.96 -15.91 -5.64
N ALA A 75 7.53 -17.09 -5.39
CA ALA A 75 7.99 -17.47 -4.06
C ALA A 75 9.25 -16.67 -3.64
N PRO A 76 9.59 -16.63 -2.33
CA PRO A 76 10.77 -15.91 -1.87
C PRO A 76 12.09 -16.35 -2.54
N ASP A 77 12.21 -17.64 -2.86
CA ASP A 77 13.45 -18.25 -3.36
C ASP A 77 13.54 -18.26 -4.90
N ASP A 78 12.54 -17.71 -5.62
CA ASP A 78 12.51 -17.71 -7.09
C ASP A 78 13.51 -16.71 -7.71
N GLY A 79 14.13 -15.84 -6.92
CA GLY A 79 15.15 -14.88 -7.37
C GLY A 79 14.63 -13.84 -8.36
N CYS A 80 13.33 -13.55 -8.39
CA CYS A 80 12.74 -12.58 -9.29
C CYS A 80 13.06 -11.14 -8.89
N GLY A 81 13.13 -10.23 -9.88
CA GLY A 81 13.37 -8.80 -9.64
C GLY A 81 12.12 -8.01 -9.22
N CYS A 82 10.92 -8.63 -9.20
CA CYS A 82 9.68 -7.93 -8.85
C CYS A 82 9.30 -8.06 -7.38
N ARG A 83 9.66 -9.14 -6.69
CA ARG A 83 9.28 -9.35 -5.29
C ARG A 83 9.94 -8.33 -4.37
N LYS A 84 9.16 -7.54 -3.64
CA LYS A 84 9.66 -6.66 -2.58
C LYS A 84 10.49 -7.47 -1.57
N PRO A 85 11.71 -7.07 -1.19
CA PRO A 85 12.29 -5.73 -1.30
C PRO A 85 12.97 -5.38 -2.63
N ALA A 86 12.93 -6.23 -3.68
CA ALA A 86 13.40 -5.83 -4.99
C ALA A 86 12.50 -4.73 -5.60
N PRO A 87 13.05 -3.80 -6.44
CA PRO A 87 12.35 -2.59 -6.87
C PRO A 87 11.32 -2.82 -7.99
N GLY A 88 11.27 -3.99 -8.60
CA GLY A 88 10.58 -4.19 -9.88
C GLY A 88 9.11 -3.80 -9.90
N LEU A 89 8.34 -4.06 -8.82
CA LEU A 89 6.95 -3.62 -8.75
C LEU A 89 6.81 -2.09 -8.66
N VAL A 90 7.68 -1.43 -7.91
CA VAL A 90 7.66 0.04 -7.77
C VAL A 90 8.02 0.70 -9.10
N LEU A 91 9.05 0.21 -9.78
CA LEU A 91 9.44 0.69 -11.11
C LEU A 91 8.35 0.47 -12.15
N ALA A 92 7.69 -0.70 -12.12
CA ALA A 92 6.58 -0.99 -13.02
C ALA A 92 5.36 -0.10 -12.74
N ALA A 93 5.08 0.20 -11.45
CA ALA A 93 4.02 1.12 -11.06
C ALA A 93 4.31 2.55 -11.56
N ALA A 94 5.51 3.06 -11.34
CA ALA A 94 5.95 4.37 -11.83
C ALA A 94 5.79 4.48 -13.36
N ALA A 95 6.26 3.46 -14.09
CA ALA A 95 6.10 3.41 -15.56
C ALA A 95 4.64 3.39 -16.00
N ALA A 96 3.77 2.62 -15.32
CA ALA A 96 2.35 2.54 -15.64
C ALA A 96 1.61 3.87 -15.35
N LEU A 97 2.06 4.62 -14.34
CA LEU A 97 1.53 5.94 -13.99
C LEU A 97 2.15 7.07 -14.81
N GLY A 98 3.24 6.82 -15.55
CA GLY A 98 3.94 7.81 -16.35
C GLY A 98 4.72 8.84 -15.51
N VAL A 99 5.22 8.44 -14.33
CA VAL A 99 5.97 9.31 -13.40
C VAL A 99 7.39 8.79 -13.18
N ASP A 100 8.29 9.67 -12.74
CA ASP A 100 9.64 9.25 -12.33
C ASP A 100 9.57 8.48 -11.01
N PRO A 101 10.32 7.36 -10.84
CA PRO A 101 10.38 6.65 -9.57
C PRO A 101 10.77 7.53 -8.38
N GLY A 102 11.63 8.55 -8.58
CA GLY A 102 12.03 9.51 -7.56
C GLY A 102 10.90 10.43 -7.08
N GLU A 103 9.82 10.55 -7.85
CA GLU A 103 8.60 11.29 -7.47
C GLU A 103 7.56 10.40 -6.80
N CYS A 104 7.79 9.08 -6.75
CA CYS A 104 6.88 8.14 -6.13
C CYS A 104 7.05 8.07 -4.62
N VAL A 105 5.95 7.78 -3.94
CA VAL A 105 5.93 7.43 -2.52
C VAL A 105 5.33 6.04 -2.35
N VAL A 106 6.04 5.17 -1.66
CA VAL A 106 5.56 3.85 -1.26
C VAL A 106 5.08 3.93 0.18
N ILE A 107 3.80 3.70 0.42
CA ILE A 107 3.24 3.53 1.76
C ILE A 107 3.06 2.04 1.99
N GLY A 108 3.71 1.50 3.01
CA GLY A 108 3.68 0.08 3.31
C GLY A 108 3.79 -0.20 4.80
N ASP A 109 3.65 -1.46 5.20
CA ASP A 109 3.56 -1.87 6.60
C ASP A 109 4.73 -2.75 7.06
N ILE A 110 5.65 -3.12 6.17
CA ILE A 110 6.81 -3.96 6.48
C ILE A 110 8.10 -3.45 5.84
N GLY A 111 9.23 -3.86 6.37
CA GLY A 111 10.56 -3.48 5.88
C GLY A 111 10.80 -3.81 4.40
N ALA A 112 10.13 -4.84 3.86
CA ALA A 112 10.21 -5.18 2.44
C ALA A 112 9.63 -4.06 1.53
N ASP A 113 8.62 -3.33 1.98
CA ASP A 113 8.06 -2.18 1.25
C ASP A 113 9.06 -1.03 1.22
N MET A 114 9.66 -0.74 2.38
CA MET A 114 10.69 0.30 2.53
C MET A 114 11.95 -0.04 1.74
N GLY A 115 12.33 -1.31 1.71
CA GLY A 115 13.42 -1.83 0.89
C GLY A 115 13.18 -1.62 -0.61
N ALA A 116 11.98 -1.92 -1.08
CA ALA A 116 11.59 -1.74 -2.48
C ALA A 116 11.55 -0.26 -2.88
N ALA A 117 11.00 0.61 -2.02
CA ALA A 117 11.02 2.05 -2.22
C ALA A 117 12.45 2.57 -2.39
N ARG A 118 13.32 2.28 -1.43
CA ARG A 118 14.73 2.69 -1.45
C ARG A 118 15.46 2.16 -2.70
N ALA A 119 15.26 0.89 -3.06
CA ALA A 119 15.90 0.28 -4.21
C ALA A 119 15.42 0.86 -5.55
N ALA A 120 14.19 1.38 -5.61
CA ALA A 120 13.64 2.07 -6.77
C ALA A 120 14.00 3.57 -6.82
N GLY A 121 14.60 4.14 -5.78
CA GLY A 121 14.83 5.58 -5.65
C GLY A 121 13.59 6.37 -5.23
N ALA A 122 12.55 5.69 -4.76
CA ALA A 122 11.31 6.29 -4.27
C ALA A 122 11.39 6.62 -2.78
N ARG A 123 10.54 7.54 -2.31
CA ARG A 123 10.32 7.80 -0.89
C ARG A 123 9.51 6.64 -0.29
N GLY A 124 9.81 6.23 0.95
CA GLY A 124 9.07 5.20 1.68
C GLY A 124 8.51 5.76 2.98
N ILE A 125 7.24 5.50 3.28
CA ILE A 125 6.60 5.80 4.56
C ILE A 125 6.07 4.48 5.14
N LEU A 126 6.58 4.10 6.31
CA LEU A 126 6.12 2.92 7.03
C LEU A 126 4.90 3.28 7.87
N VAL A 127 3.84 2.50 7.73
CA VAL A 127 2.64 2.55 8.60
C VAL A 127 2.54 1.23 9.33
N PRO A 128 3.05 1.15 10.59
CA PRO A 128 3.15 -0.11 11.29
C PRO A 128 1.80 -0.78 11.55
N THR A 129 1.79 -2.09 11.49
CA THR A 129 0.67 -2.96 11.85
C THR A 129 1.13 -3.96 12.91
N PRO A 130 0.25 -4.79 13.50
CA PRO A 130 0.67 -5.80 14.46
C PRO A 130 1.67 -6.83 13.94
N VAL A 131 1.87 -6.92 12.63
CA VAL A 131 2.85 -7.84 12.01
C VAL A 131 4.19 -7.17 11.69
N THR A 132 4.29 -5.85 11.80
CA THR A 132 5.52 -5.08 11.59
C THR A 132 6.51 -5.35 12.70
N LEU A 133 7.75 -5.70 12.37
CA LEU A 133 8.78 -5.96 13.37
C LEU A 133 9.31 -4.63 13.97
N ALA A 134 9.68 -4.67 15.24
CA ALA A 134 10.20 -3.47 15.92
C ALA A 134 11.49 -2.94 15.25
N GLU A 135 12.33 -3.82 14.73
CA GLU A 135 13.52 -3.45 13.97
C GLU A 135 13.20 -2.73 12.67
N GLU A 136 12.14 -3.13 11.97
CA GLU A 136 11.70 -2.46 10.72
C GLU A 136 11.23 -1.02 10.98
N ILE A 137 10.59 -0.80 12.14
CA ILE A 137 10.18 0.55 12.59
C ILE A 137 11.41 1.42 12.87
N LEU A 138 12.42 0.86 13.53
CA LEU A 138 13.66 1.59 13.87
C LEU A 138 14.51 1.92 12.63
N GLU A 139 14.44 1.08 11.59
CA GLU A 139 15.20 1.26 10.35
C GLU A 139 14.49 2.14 9.32
N ALA A 140 13.17 2.36 9.47
CA ALA A 140 12.41 3.17 8.54
C ALA A 140 12.83 4.64 8.61
N ALA A 141 13.04 5.27 7.44
CA ALA A 141 13.38 6.69 7.36
C ALA A 141 12.22 7.59 7.76
N GLU A 142 10.99 7.16 7.48
CA GLU A 142 9.77 7.85 7.85
C GLU A 142 8.74 6.83 8.34
N VAL A 143 8.07 7.17 9.45
CA VAL A 143 7.01 6.37 10.06
C VAL A 143 5.81 7.27 10.30
N ALA A 144 4.63 6.76 9.99
CA ALA A 144 3.35 7.38 10.33
C ALA A 144 2.51 6.39 11.13
N ASP A 145 1.75 6.88 12.12
CA ASP A 145 0.97 6.00 12.99
C ASP A 145 -0.23 5.36 12.26
N THR A 146 -0.79 6.08 11.31
CA THR A 146 -1.93 5.64 10.50
C THR A 146 -1.74 5.97 9.02
N LEU A 147 -2.57 5.38 8.17
CA LEU A 147 -2.59 5.74 6.74
C LEU A 147 -2.98 7.21 6.53
N ASP A 148 -3.86 7.76 7.37
CA ASP A 148 -4.27 9.17 7.27
C ASP A 148 -3.10 10.11 7.61
N ASP A 149 -2.31 9.78 8.65
CA ASP A 149 -1.09 10.51 8.99
C ASP A 149 -0.05 10.44 7.87
N ALA A 150 0.08 9.28 7.22
CA ALA A 150 0.96 9.15 6.05
C ALA A 150 0.51 10.05 4.88
N VAL A 151 -0.82 10.17 4.68
CA VAL A 151 -1.40 11.06 3.67
C VAL A 151 -1.21 12.54 4.05
N ASP A 152 -1.27 12.89 5.33
CA ASP A 152 -0.98 14.24 5.82
C ASP A 152 0.44 14.70 5.46
N LEU A 153 1.42 13.79 5.45
CA LEU A 153 2.77 14.08 5.01
C LEU A 153 2.89 14.39 3.51
N LEU A 154 1.87 14.06 2.72
CA LEU A 154 1.87 14.24 1.26
C LEU A 154 1.02 15.44 0.83
N VAL A 155 -0.14 15.63 1.43
CA VAL A 155 -1.14 16.62 0.99
C VAL A 155 -1.52 17.64 2.06
N GLY A 156 -0.89 17.55 3.23
CA GLY A 156 -1.21 18.35 4.41
C GLY A 156 -2.38 17.77 5.21
N PRO A 157 -2.58 18.25 6.44
CA PRO A 157 -3.59 17.73 7.34
C PRO A 157 -5.00 17.94 6.78
N SER A 158 -5.85 16.94 7.04
CA SER A 158 -7.29 17.08 6.81
C SER A 158 -7.79 18.28 7.63
N ALA A 159 -8.52 19.20 6.98
CA ALA A 159 -9.18 20.26 7.74
C ALA A 159 -10.13 19.59 8.74
N ALA A 160 -9.79 19.66 10.01
CA ALA A 160 -10.69 19.25 11.08
C ALA A 160 -11.96 20.09 10.91
N VAL A 161 -13.08 19.42 10.63
CA VAL A 161 -14.38 20.05 10.78
C VAL A 161 -14.59 20.18 12.30
N ASP A 162 -14.16 21.31 12.86
CA ASP A 162 -14.58 21.72 14.20
C ASP A 162 -16.10 21.81 14.18
N LEU A 163 -16.74 20.71 14.55
CA LEU A 163 -18.12 20.75 15.01
C LEU A 163 -18.11 21.55 16.30
N LEU A 164 -18.22 22.88 16.15
CA LEU A 164 -18.62 23.76 17.25
C LEU A 164 -20.00 23.26 17.70
N VAL A 165 -20.00 22.39 18.72
CA VAL A 165 -21.18 22.15 19.53
C VAL A 165 -21.44 23.48 20.25
N GLY A 166 -22.30 24.27 19.65
CA GLY A 166 -22.80 25.47 20.29
C GLY A 166 -23.60 25.08 21.53
N ASP A 167 -23.06 25.33 22.70
CA ASP A 167 -23.81 25.39 23.93
C ASP A 167 -24.91 26.45 23.79
N ARG A 168 -26.16 26.02 23.98
CA ARG A 168 -27.28 26.85 24.39
C ARG A 168 -28.13 26.09 25.41
#